data_bed0b634f75711a0ab8ed703b7ec24bd
#
_entry.id   bed0b634f75711a0ab8ed703b7ec24bd
#
_cell.length_a   1.000
_cell.length_b   1.000
_cell.length_c   1.000
_cell.angle_alpha   90.00
_cell.angle_beta   90.00
_cell.angle_gamma   90.00
#
_symmetry.space_group_name_H-M   'P 1'
#
loop_
_entity.id
_entity.type
_entity.pdbx_description
1 polymer ?
#
loop_
_entity_poly.entity_id
_entity_poly.type
_entity_poly.pdbx_seq_one_letter_code
_entity_poly.pdbx_strand_id
1 'polypeptide(L)'
;VLLGQQPDALDATLAAREMPAFARPLPLGDTAGLLRQRPDVRGAERRLAAATAQVGVATADLFPRISVSGFVGFLTGDAARLTEGNAKAWSVTPSISWAAFDLGTVRARLRASKAQAEGALAQYQQTVLLALEDTENALIGYGRQQARLAIVVEQANAARRAEQLAQIRYREGSEDFLTLLDAQRTQLAADDALAQAEAAVNVGVVGVYKALGGWKQDQAPAAPVAVVNR
;
A
#
# COMPACT_ATOMS: atom_id res chain seq x y z
N VAL A 1 18.00 -4.59 1.18
CA VAL A 1 17.86 -3.55 2.21
C VAL A 1 16.46 -3.55 2.81
N LEU A 2 15.38 -3.45 2.01
CA LEU A 2 13.98 -3.42 2.51
C LEU A 2 13.55 -4.69 3.26
N LEU A 3 14.17 -5.83 2.95
CA LEU A 3 13.93 -7.12 3.62
C LEU A 3 14.95 -7.42 4.73
N GLY A 4 15.91 -6.51 4.99
CA GLY A 4 16.99 -6.73 5.95
C GLY A 4 17.98 -7.83 5.54
N GLN A 5 17.99 -8.23 4.27
CA GLN A 5 18.85 -9.27 3.71
C GLN A 5 19.94 -8.68 2.80
N GLN A 6 21.04 -9.40 2.64
CA GLN A 6 22.06 -9.04 1.65
C GLN A 6 21.53 -9.23 0.23
N PRO A 7 21.98 -8.42 -0.76
CA PRO A 7 21.50 -8.50 -2.16
C PRO A 7 21.60 -9.91 -2.75
N ASP A 8 22.73 -10.61 -2.52
CA ASP A 8 23.00 -11.94 -3.08
C ASP A 8 22.08 -13.05 -2.51
N ALA A 9 21.48 -12.83 -1.33
CA ALA A 9 20.55 -13.80 -0.73
C ALA A 9 19.24 -13.95 -1.51
N LEU A 10 18.94 -13.02 -2.44
CA LEU A 10 17.73 -13.02 -3.24
C LEU A 10 17.93 -13.67 -4.62
N ASP A 11 19.15 -13.91 -5.08
CA ASP A 11 19.46 -14.41 -6.42
C ASP A 11 18.76 -15.74 -6.72
N ALA A 12 18.72 -16.66 -5.75
CA ALA A 12 18.01 -17.94 -5.88
C ALA A 12 16.48 -17.76 -5.98
N THR A 13 15.93 -16.71 -5.34
CA THR A 13 14.49 -16.42 -5.35
C THR A 13 14.08 -15.65 -6.60
N LEU A 14 14.98 -14.82 -7.12
CA LEU A 14 14.80 -13.99 -8.31
C LEU A 14 15.31 -14.67 -9.61
N ALA A 15 15.70 -15.95 -9.55
CA ALA A 15 16.09 -16.71 -10.74
C ALA A 15 15.02 -16.58 -11.84
N ALA A 16 15.49 -16.44 -13.09
CA ALA A 16 14.62 -16.30 -14.25
C ALA A 16 13.61 -17.46 -14.32
N ARG A 17 12.35 -17.15 -14.30
CA ARG A 17 11.23 -18.08 -14.43
C ARG A 17 10.34 -17.65 -15.57
N GLU A 18 9.65 -18.62 -16.17
CA GLU A 18 8.59 -18.31 -17.13
C GLU A 18 7.54 -17.39 -16.48
N MET A 19 7.14 -16.38 -17.23
CA MET A 19 6.16 -15.40 -16.77
C MET A 19 4.80 -16.08 -16.64
N PRO A 20 4.13 -16.02 -15.46
CA PRO A 20 2.84 -16.66 -15.30
C PRO A 20 1.80 -16.00 -16.21
N ALA A 21 1.06 -16.81 -16.97
CA ALA A 21 -0.09 -16.33 -17.72
C ALA A 21 -1.24 -16.05 -16.74
N PHE A 22 -1.61 -14.78 -16.55
CA PHE A 22 -2.79 -14.41 -15.76
C PHE A 22 -4.06 -14.62 -16.60
N ALA A 23 -4.58 -15.84 -16.57
CA ALA A 23 -5.82 -16.23 -17.25
C ALA A 23 -7.10 -15.96 -16.42
N ARG A 24 -6.98 -15.44 -15.19
CA ARG A 24 -8.13 -15.22 -14.30
C ARG A 24 -8.63 -13.78 -14.37
N PRO A 25 -9.96 -13.58 -14.45
CA PRO A 25 -10.53 -12.24 -14.29
C PRO A 25 -10.18 -11.69 -12.91
N LEU A 26 -9.82 -10.40 -12.85
CA LEU A 26 -9.56 -9.71 -11.59
C LEU A 26 -10.83 -9.78 -10.72
N PRO A 27 -10.76 -10.18 -9.46
CA PRO A 27 -11.91 -10.17 -8.55
C PRO A 27 -12.23 -8.72 -8.16
N LEU A 28 -12.91 -8.01 -9.04
CA LEU A 28 -13.36 -6.62 -8.83
C LEU A 28 -14.67 -6.58 -8.02
N GLY A 29 -14.80 -7.41 -6.97
CA GLY A 29 -15.99 -7.47 -6.12
C GLY A 29 -16.37 -6.11 -5.49
N ASP A 30 -16.44 -6.00 -4.21
CA ASP A 30 -16.73 -4.75 -3.50
C ASP A 30 -15.50 -3.79 -3.51
N THR A 31 -15.39 -2.96 -4.55
CA THR A 31 -14.33 -1.93 -4.67
C THR A 31 -14.37 -0.94 -3.51
N ALA A 32 -15.53 -0.61 -2.96
CA ALA A 32 -15.67 0.28 -1.81
C ALA A 32 -15.10 -0.37 -0.54
N GLY A 33 -15.33 -1.66 -0.34
CA GLY A 33 -14.76 -2.44 0.76
C GLY A 33 -13.24 -2.57 0.66
N LEU A 34 -12.72 -2.74 -0.55
CA LEU A 34 -11.28 -2.83 -0.80
C LEU A 34 -10.57 -1.49 -0.53
N LEU A 35 -11.14 -0.36 -0.96
CA LEU A 35 -10.59 0.97 -0.69
C LEU A 35 -10.47 1.26 0.81
N ARG A 36 -11.44 0.84 1.63
CA ARG A 36 -11.36 0.96 3.09
C ARG A 36 -10.24 0.14 3.73
N GLN A 37 -9.69 -0.83 3.03
CA GLN A 37 -8.59 -1.67 3.51
C GLN A 37 -7.22 -1.06 3.19
N ARG A 38 -7.15 -0.06 2.31
CA ARG A 38 -5.91 0.62 1.97
C ARG A 38 -5.24 1.21 3.22
N PRO A 39 -3.94 0.98 3.42
CA PRO A 39 -3.22 1.46 4.61
C PRO A 39 -3.21 2.99 4.73
N ASP A 40 -3.14 3.70 3.60
CA ASP A 40 -3.14 5.16 3.54
C ASP A 40 -4.50 5.74 3.97
N VAL A 41 -5.62 5.17 3.47
CA VAL A 41 -6.99 5.56 3.85
C VAL A 41 -7.23 5.29 5.34
N ARG A 42 -6.86 4.09 5.83
CA ARG A 42 -6.95 3.74 7.26
C ARG A 42 -6.09 4.66 8.12
N GLY A 43 -4.89 5.00 7.65
CA GLY A 43 -4.00 5.94 8.34
C GLY A 43 -4.62 7.33 8.47
N ALA A 44 -5.24 7.84 7.40
CA ALA A 44 -5.95 9.13 7.41
C ALA A 44 -7.19 9.10 8.32
N GLU A 45 -7.98 8.01 8.31
CA GLU A 45 -9.11 7.80 9.23
C GLU A 45 -8.66 7.85 10.70
N ARG A 46 -7.56 7.19 11.04
CA ARG A 46 -7.02 7.20 12.41
C ARG A 46 -6.50 8.57 12.83
N ARG A 47 -5.92 9.34 11.90
CA ARG A 47 -5.53 10.74 12.18
C ARG A 47 -6.75 11.64 12.43
N LEU A 48 -7.82 11.45 11.66
CA LEU A 48 -9.10 12.15 11.88
C LEU A 48 -9.68 11.80 13.26
N ALA A 49 -9.71 10.51 13.62
CA ALA A 49 -10.16 10.06 14.93
C ALA A 49 -9.34 10.67 16.08
N ALA A 50 -8.01 10.74 15.93
CA ALA A 50 -7.12 11.38 16.90
C ALA A 50 -7.41 12.88 17.04
N ALA A 51 -7.57 13.61 15.92
CA ALA A 51 -7.91 15.03 15.94
C ALA A 51 -9.28 15.29 16.59
N THR A 52 -10.26 14.42 16.32
CA THR A 52 -11.59 14.49 16.95
C THR A 52 -11.50 14.23 18.47
N ALA A 53 -10.70 13.25 18.90
CA ALA A 53 -10.47 13.00 20.33
C ALA A 53 -9.80 14.19 21.01
N GLN A 54 -8.90 14.91 20.31
CA GLN A 54 -8.27 16.13 20.83
C GLN A 54 -9.27 17.27 21.08
N VAL A 55 -10.35 17.35 20.28
CA VAL A 55 -11.47 18.26 20.57
C VAL A 55 -12.13 17.92 21.91
N GLY A 56 -12.28 16.62 22.22
CA GLY A 56 -12.77 16.14 23.51
C GLY A 56 -11.88 16.59 24.67
N VAL A 57 -10.55 16.47 24.52
CA VAL A 57 -9.57 16.95 25.51
C VAL A 57 -9.70 18.47 25.73
N ALA A 58 -9.74 19.25 24.64
CA ALA A 58 -9.90 20.71 24.76
C ALA A 58 -11.27 21.10 25.34
N THR A 59 -12.29 20.30 25.18
CA THR A 59 -13.61 20.50 25.79
C THR A 59 -13.56 20.21 27.30
N ALA A 60 -12.80 19.19 27.71
CA ALA A 60 -12.63 18.87 29.14
C ALA A 60 -11.93 20.00 29.93
N ASP A 61 -11.08 20.80 29.29
CA ASP A 61 -10.44 21.95 29.92
C ASP A 61 -11.43 23.09 30.33
N LEU A 62 -12.68 23.03 29.84
CA LEU A 62 -13.76 23.94 30.31
C LEU A 62 -14.25 23.61 31.73
N PHE A 63 -13.98 22.40 32.23
CA PHE A 63 -14.44 21.87 33.49
C PHE A 63 -13.30 21.80 34.52
N PRO A 64 -13.62 21.84 35.83
CA PRO A 64 -12.63 21.62 36.87
C PRO A 64 -11.97 20.23 36.72
N ARG A 65 -10.64 20.19 36.82
CA ARG A 65 -9.87 18.96 36.90
C ARG A 65 -9.63 18.58 38.35
N ILE A 66 -10.12 17.43 38.75
CA ILE A 66 -9.90 16.84 40.06
C ILE A 66 -8.79 15.82 39.94
N SER A 67 -7.74 15.95 40.74
CA SER A 67 -6.66 14.96 40.82
C SER A 67 -6.41 14.57 42.28
N VAL A 68 -6.05 13.33 42.51
CA VAL A 68 -5.65 12.80 43.81
C VAL A 68 -4.25 12.26 43.68
N SER A 69 -3.30 12.83 44.40
CA SER A 69 -1.95 12.31 44.50
C SER A 69 -1.75 11.66 45.87
N GLY A 70 -1.03 10.54 45.88
CA GLY A 70 -0.72 9.82 47.10
C GLY A 70 0.73 9.39 47.16
N PHE A 71 1.25 9.33 48.34
CA PHE A 71 2.56 8.78 48.66
C PHE A 71 2.40 7.71 49.75
N VAL A 72 3.04 6.57 49.58
CA VAL A 72 3.18 5.55 50.61
C VAL A 72 4.65 5.08 50.58
N GLY A 73 5.33 5.16 51.72
CA GLY A 73 6.72 4.80 51.75
C GLY A 73 7.34 4.95 53.13
N PHE A 74 8.67 5.06 53.15
CA PHE A 74 9.44 5.30 54.34
C PHE A 74 10.10 6.68 54.18
N LEU A 75 9.97 7.51 55.15
CA LEU A 75 10.56 8.86 55.19
C LEU A 75 11.38 8.99 56.47
N THR A 76 12.70 9.11 56.34
CA THR A 76 13.64 9.28 57.45
C THR A 76 14.81 10.15 57.01
N GLY A 77 15.39 10.89 57.94
CA GLY A 77 16.61 11.65 57.70
C GLY A 77 17.90 10.79 57.79
N ASP A 78 17.79 9.54 58.27
CA ASP A 78 18.94 8.64 58.48
C ASP A 78 18.66 7.28 57.80
N ALA A 79 19.53 6.87 56.90
CA ALA A 79 19.37 5.63 56.14
C ALA A 79 19.33 4.39 57.06
N ALA A 80 19.99 4.41 58.22
CA ALA A 80 19.99 3.31 59.19
C ALA A 80 18.58 3.07 59.81
N ARG A 81 17.71 4.04 59.77
CA ARG A 81 16.36 3.99 60.38
C ARG A 81 15.23 3.71 59.41
N LEU A 82 15.54 3.39 58.16
CA LEU A 82 14.56 3.09 57.09
C LEU A 82 13.62 1.91 57.43
N THR A 83 14.08 0.96 58.25
CA THR A 83 13.32 -0.22 58.66
C THR A 83 12.55 -0.06 59.96
N GLU A 84 12.73 1.06 60.66
CA GLU A 84 12.00 1.31 61.92
C GLU A 84 10.53 1.65 61.64
N GLY A 85 9.62 1.19 62.50
CA GLY A 85 8.17 1.38 62.33
C GLY A 85 7.71 2.84 62.26
N ASN A 86 8.47 3.76 62.83
CA ASN A 86 8.22 5.22 62.84
C ASN A 86 8.71 5.92 61.54
N ALA A 87 9.40 5.24 60.64
CA ALA A 87 9.78 5.76 59.34
C ALA A 87 8.66 5.63 58.29
N LYS A 88 7.57 4.88 58.57
CA LYS A 88 6.42 4.76 57.67
C LYS A 88 5.69 6.09 57.53
N ALA A 89 5.54 6.51 56.27
CA ALA A 89 4.82 7.72 55.95
C ALA A 89 3.83 7.48 54.80
N TRP A 90 2.68 8.10 54.90
CA TRP A 90 1.71 8.12 53.84
C TRP A 90 1.07 9.51 53.76
N SER A 91 0.66 9.90 52.55
CA SER A 91 -0.11 11.12 52.35
C SER A 91 -1.08 10.90 51.19
N VAL A 92 -2.27 11.50 51.29
CA VAL A 92 -3.26 11.59 50.22
C VAL A 92 -3.65 13.05 50.08
N THR A 93 -3.41 13.63 48.93
CA THR A 93 -3.65 15.05 48.65
C THR A 93 -4.61 15.20 47.48
N PRO A 94 -5.89 15.49 47.72
CA PRO A 94 -6.80 15.87 46.65
C PRO A 94 -6.49 17.32 46.23
N SER A 95 -6.54 17.56 44.89
CA SER A 95 -6.38 18.93 44.36
C SER A 95 -7.41 19.17 43.25
N ILE A 96 -7.90 20.42 43.18
CA ILE A 96 -8.83 20.89 42.16
C ILE A 96 -8.14 22.02 41.42
N SER A 97 -8.03 21.92 40.12
CA SER A 97 -7.51 22.95 39.24
C SER A 97 -8.54 23.32 38.17
N TRP A 98 -8.76 24.62 38.00
CA TRP A 98 -9.72 25.11 37.00
C TRP A 98 -9.32 26.50 36.51
N ALA A 99 -9.42 26.73 35.19
CA ALA A 99 -9.14 27.99 34.54
C ALA A 99 -10.37 28.95 34.58
N ALA A 100 -11.07 29.05 35.73
CA ALA A 100 -12.34 29.79 35.86
C ALA A 100 -12.24 31.26 35.39
N PHE A 101 -11.09 31.92 35.58
CA PHE A 101 -10.86 33.30 35.21
C PHE A 101 -10.24 33.50 33.83
N ASP A 102 -9.87 32.41 33.11
CA ASP A 102 -9.27 32.42 31.78
C ASP A 102 -10.05 31.61 30.77
N LEU A 103 -11.35 31.55 30.87
CA LEU A 103 -12.25 30.84 29.93
C LEU A 103 -12.13 31.37 28.50
N GLY A 104 -11.69 32.62 28.31
CA GLY A 104 -11.42 33.19 26.99
C GLY A 104 -10.36 32.38 26.21
N THR A 105 -9.22 32.13 26.84
CA THR A 105 -8.11 31.32 26.30
C THR A 105 -8.54 29.89 26.10
N VAL A 106 -9.25 29.29 27.05
CA VAL A 106 -9.74 27.91 26.92
C VAL A 106 -10.67 27.74 25.70
N ARG A 107 -11.62 28.67 25.52
CA ARG A 107 -12.50 28.69 24.35
C ARG A 107 -11.75 28.91 23.04
N ALA A 108 -10.68 29.71 23.02
CA ALA A 108 -9.84 29.92 21.87
C ALA A 108 -9.10 28.63 21.50
N ARG A 109 -8.57 27.87 22.46
CA ARG A 109 -7.95 26.54 22.26
C ARG A 109 -8.96 25.52 21.72
N LEU A 110 -10.18 25.51 22.26
CA LEU A 110 -11.26 24.65 21.74
C LEU A 110 -11.59 24.98 20.29
N ARG A 111 -11.69 26.26 19.90
CA ARG A 111 -11.89 26.65 18.50
C ARG A 111 -10.74 26.19 17.60
N ALA A 112 -9.49 26.36 18.05
CA ALA A 112 -8.31 25.89 17.33
C ALA A 112 -8.33 24.37 17.13
N SER A 113 -8.67 23.61 18.19
CA SER A 113 -8.78 22.14 18.09
C SER A 113 -9.88 21.68 17.13
N LYS A 114 -11.04 22.39 17.10
CA LYS A 114 -12.12 22.12 16.12
C LYS A 114 -11.65 22.38 14.69
N ALA A 115 -10.97 23.50 14.43
CA ALA A 115 -10.41 23.81 13.12
C ALA A 115 -9.36 22.77 12.67
N GLN A 116 -8.55 22.25 13.60
CA GLN A 116 -7.63 21.15 13.31
C GLN A 116 -8.36 19.85 12.93
N ALA A 117 -9.48 19.53 13.59
CA ALA A 117 -10.29 18.36 13.25
C ALA A 117 -10.96 18.53 11.87
N GLU A 118 -11.43 19.72 11.52
CA GLU A 118 -11.93 20.03 10.17
C GLU A 118 -10.85 19.89 9.10
N GLY A 119 -9.63 20.36 9.39
CA GLY A 119 -8.47 20.15 8.51
C GLY A 119 -8.11 18.67 8.33
N ALA A 120 -8.19 17.88 9.40
CA ALA A 120 -7.97 16.43 9.35
C ALA A 120 -9.07 15.72 8.53
N LEU A 121 -10.32 16.18 8.59
CA LEU A 121 -11.42 15.69 7.77
C LEU A 121 -11.17 15.95 6.28
N ALA A 122 -10.77 17.19 5.94
CA ALA A 122 -10.44 17.54 4.55
C ALA A 122 -9.29 16.68 4.01
N GLN A 123 -8.25 16.44 4.83
CA GLN A 123 -7.14 15.56 4.47
C GLN A 123 -7.57 14.10 4.27
N TYR A 124 -8.49 13.60 5.10
CA TYR A 124 -9.07 12.26 4.91
C TYR A 124 -9.84 12.17 3.58
N GLN A 125 -10.70 13.16 3.30
CA GLN A 125 -11.45 13.21 2.04
C GLN A 125 -10.53 13.24 0.82
N GLN A 126 -9.47 14.06 0.86
CA GLN A 126 -8.46 14.09 -0.19
C GLN A 126 -7.78 12.74 -0.38
N THR A 127 -7.40 12.06 0.70
CA THR A 127 -6.77 10.73 0.64
C THR A 127 -7.70 9.71 -0.03
N VAL A 128 -9.00 9.76 0.27
CA VAL A 128 -10.00 8.87 -0.36
C VAL A 128 -10.12 9.17 -1.86
N LEU A 129 -10.17 10.45 -2.26
CA LEU A 129 -10.25 10.83 -3.67
C LEU A 129 -9.02 10.39 -4.47
N LEU A 130 -7.81 10.57 -3.91
CA LEU A 130 -6.57 10.09 -4.52
C LEU A 130 -6.54 8.56 -4.63
N ALA A 131 -7.07 7.85 -3.65
CA ALA A 131 -7.15 6.39 -3.70
C ALA A 131 -8.13 5.89 -4.78
N LEU A 132 -9.22 6.61 -5.03
CA LEU A 132 -10.15 6.35 -6.13
C LEU A 132 -9.47 6.61 -7.48
N GLU A 133 -8.80 7.75 -7.62
CA GLU A 133 -8.05 8.11 -8.83
C GLU A 133 -6.98 7.06 -9.16
N ASP A 134 -6.18 6.64 -8.19
CA ASP A 134 -5.17 5.58 -8.36
C ASP A 134 -5.81 4.28 -8.88
N THR A 135 -6.97 3.91 -8.33
CA THR A 135 -7.67 2.68 -8.69
C THR A 135 -8.21 2.76 -10.12
N GLU A 136 -8.84 3.87 -10.50
CA GLU A 136 -9.34 4.09 -11.86
C GLU A 136 -8.21 4.11 -12.87
N ASN A 137 -7.11 4.82 -12.58
CA ASN A 137 -5.94 4.87 -13.44
C ASN A 137 -5.30 3.48 -13.63
N ALA A 138 -5.21 2.69 -12.57
CA ALA A 138 -4.69 1.33 -12.65
C ALA A 138 -5.57 0.42 -13.51
N LEU A 139 -6.89 0.48 -13.37
CA LEU A 139 -7.84 -0.30 -14.15
C LEU A 139 -7.83 0.08 -15.63
N ILE A 140 -7.87 1.39 -15.94
CA ILE A 140 -7.79 1.89 -17.31
C ILE A 140 -6.44 1.51 -17.94
N GLY A 141 -5.34 1.67 -17.19
CA GLY A 141 -4.01 1.29 -17.63
C GLY A 141 -3.91 -0.19 -17.97
N TYR A 142 -4.43 -1.05 -17.11
CA TYR A 142 -4.47 -2.51 -17.33
C TYR A 142 -5.31 -2.87 -18.58
N GLY A 143 -6.50 -2.29 -18.74
CA GLY A 143 -7.34 -2.54 -19.91
C GLY A 143 -6.66 -2.12 -21.23
N ARG A 144 -5.95 -1.00 -21.24
CA ARG A 144 -5.17 -0.55 -22.41
C ARG A 144 -4.01 -1.49 -22.74
N GLN A 145 -3.32 -2.01 -21.70
CA GLN A 145 -2.23 -2.97 -21.90
C GLN A 145 -2.73 -4.29 -22.49
N GLN A 146 -3.89 -4.79 -22.04
CA GLN A 146 -4.51 -5.98 -22.62
C GLN A 146 -4.89 -5.79 -24.09
N ALA A 147 -5.51 -4.64 -24.43
CA ALA A 147 -5.85 -4.31 -25.81
C ALA A 147 -4.60 -4.22 -26.71
N ARG A 148 -3.52 -3.61 -26.19
CA ARG A 148 -2.23 -3.54 -26.88
C ARG A 148 -1.63 -4.93 -27.09
N LEU A 149 -1.65 -5.80 -26.08
CA LEU A 149 -1.13 -7.16 -26.17
C LEU A 149 -1.79 -7.92 -27.33
N ALA A 150 -3.12 -7.85 -27.46
CA ALA A 150 -3.84 -8.50 -28.53
C ALA A 150 -3.33 -8.09 -29.93
N ILE A 151 -3.08 -6.78 -30.13
CA ILE A 151 -2.55 -6.26 -31.42
C ILE A 151 -1.11 -6.71 -31.64
N VAL A 152 -0.27 -6.69 -30.60
CA VAL A 152 1.14 -7.08 -30.71
C VAL A 152 1.28 -8.58 -30.98
N VAL A 153 0.41 -9.42 -30.41
CA VAL A 153 0.34 -10.87 -30.75
C VAL A 153 0.08 -11.08 -32.24
N GLU A 154 -0.88 -10.35 -32.82
CA GLU A 154 -1.16 -10.43 -34.27
C GLU A 154 0.03 -9.96 -35.11
N GLN A 155 0.69 -8.85 -34.69
CA GLN A 155 1.90 -8.35 -35.34
C GLN A 155 3.04 -9.38 -35.33
N ALA A 156 3.32 -10.00 -34.17
CA ALA A 156 4.36 -11.02 -34.04
C ALA A 156 4.06 -12.22 -34.91
N ASN A 157 2.80 -12.67 -34.93
CA ASN A 157 2.39 -13.78 -35.81
C ASN A 157 2.50 -13.44 -37.31
N ALA A 158 2.21 -12.20 -37.71
CA ALA A 158 2.39 -11.76 -39.10
C ALA A 158 3.87 -11.70 -39.46
N ALA A 159 4.74 -11.19 -38.60
CA ALA A 159 6.18 -11.10 -38.81
C ALA A 159 6.82 -12.50 -38.94
N ARG A 160 6.42 -13.46 -38.07
CA ARG A 160 6.88 -14.87 -38.17
C ARG A 160 6.47 -15.52 -39.50
N ARG A 161 5.23 -15.30 -39.95
CA ARG A 161 4.80 -15.79 -41.27
C ARG A 161 5.57 -15.16 -42.42
N ALA A 162 5.86 -13.87 -42.35
CA ALA A 162 6.64 -13.16 -43.37
C ALA A 162 8.09 -13.68 -43.43
N GLU A 163 8.73 -13.91 -42.29
CA GLU A 163 10.06 -14.51 -42.18
C GLU A 163 10.09 -15.91 -42.79
N GLN A 164 9.15 -16.78 -42.42
CA GLN A 164 9.06 -18.12 -42.97
C GLN A 164 8.91 -18.12 -44.49
N LEU A 165 8.08 -17.24 -45.04
CA LEU A 165 7.92 -17.11 -46.48
C LEU A 165 9.21 -16.60 -47.18
N ALA A 166 9.87 -15.58 -46.60
CA ALA A 166 11.15 -15.07 -47.10
C ALA A 166 12.23 -16.17 -47.09
N GLN A 167 12.26 -17.02 -46.03
CA GLN A 167 13.20 -18.13 -45.93
C GLN A 167 12.96 -19.19 -47.02
N ILE A 168 11.69 -19.52 -47.31
CA ILE A 168 11.34 -20.46 -48.40
C ILE A 168 11.79 -19.89 -49.71
N ARG A 169 11.44 -18.66 -50.06
CA ARG A 169 11.81 -17.99 -51.31
C ARG A 169 13.33 -17.85 -51.51
N TYR A 170 14.06 -17.57 -50.45
CA TYR A 170 15.53 -17.52 -50.49
C TYR A 170 16.10 -18.92 -50.80
N ARG A 171 15.59 -20.00 -50.20
CA ARG A 171 16.03 -21.39 -50.51
C ARG A 171 15.74 -21.80 -51.94
N GLU A 172 14.64 -21.30 -52.51
CA GLU A 172 14.26 -21.53 -53.90
C GLU A 172 15.03 -20.62 -54.90
N GLY A 173 15.87 -19.72 -54.39
CA GLY A 173 16.63 -18.78 -55.19
C GLY A 173 15.80 -17.67 -55.84
N SER A 174 14.56 -17.46 -55.40
CA SER A 174 13.64 -16.42 -55.89
C SER A 174 13.70 -15.11 -55.14
N GLU A 175 14.44 -15.03 -54.03
CA GLU A 175 14.62 -13.86 -53.21
C GLU A 175 16.11 -13.72 -52.84
N ASP A 176 16.56 -12.48 -52.55
CA ASP A 176 17.92 -12.21 -52.11
C ASP A 176 18.11 -12.35 -50.59
N PHE A 177 19.37 -12.47 -50.16
CA PHE A 177 19.71 -12.60 -48.72
C PHE A 177 19.33 -11.35 -47.90
N LEU A 178 19.35 -10.17 -48.49
CA LEU A 178 19.00 -8.94 -47.77
C LEU A 178 17.54 -8.89 -47.38
N THR A 179 16.63 -9.38 -48.25
CA THR A 179 15.21 -9.48 -47.96
C THR A 179 14.95 -10.50 -46.84
N LEU A 180 15.64 -11.64 -46.82
CA LEU A 180 15.56 -12.60 -45.71
C LEU A 180 16.06 -11.97 -44.40
N LEU A 181 17.19 -11.27 -44.43
CA LEU A 181 17.76 -10.64 -43.25
C LEU A 181 16.83 -9.55 -42.68
N ASP A 182 16.18 -8.75 -43.52
CA ASP A 182 15.21 -7.74 -43.11
C ASP A 182 13.95 -8.36 -42.47
N ALA A 183 13.45 -9.47 -43.03
CA ALA A 183 12.35 -10.23 -42.46
C ALA A 183 12.70 -10.81 -41.06
N GLN A 184 13.93 -11.35 -40.91
CA GLN A 184 14.41 -11.83 -39.60
C GLN A 184 14.55 -10.72 -38.57
N ARG A 185 15.08 -9.54 -38.96
CA ARG A 185 15.15 -8.40 -38.07
C ARG A 185 13.78 -7.91 -37.63
N THR A 186 12.81 -7.90 -38.57
CA THR A 186 11.43 -7.50 -38.29
C THR A 186 10.76 -8.49 -37.34
N GLN A 187 10.99 -9.79 -37.50
CA GLN A 187 10.50 -10.82 -36.59
C GLN A 187 11.07 -10.63 -35.18
N LEU A 188 12.40 -10.50 -35.05
CA LEU A 188 13.03 -10.32 -33.75
C LEU A 188 12.51 -9.07 -33.03
N ALA A 189 12.32 -7.96 -33.74
CA ALA A 189 11.74 -6.74 -33.18
C ALA A 189 10.28 -6.95 -32.72
N ALA A 190 9.49 -7.74 -33.47
CA ALA A 190 8.11 -8.05 -33.11
C ALA A 190 8.03 -9.01 -31.92
N ASP A 191 8.93 -9.98 -31.81
CA ASP A 191 9.03 -10.91 -30.67
C ASP A 191 9.48 -10.18 -29.40
N ASP A 192 10.41 -9.22 -29.49
CA ASP A 192 10.80 -8.36 -28.36
C ASP A 192 9.63 -7.48 -27.91
N ALA A 193 8.90 -6.87 -28.85
CA ALA A 193 7.70 -6.08 -28.52
C ALA A 193 6.61 -6.92 -27.87
N LEU A 194 6.45 -8.20 -28.24
CA LEU A 194 5.53 -9.14 -27.62
C LEU A 194 5.92 -9.44 -26.18
N ALA A 195 7.19 -9.77 -25.94
CA ALA A 195 7.69 -10.03 -24.59
C ALA A 195 7.50 -8.80 -23.64
N GLN A 196 7.76 -7.59 -24.17
CA GLN A 196 7.52 -6.36 -23.43
C GLN A 196 6.03 -6.14 -23.14
N ALA A 197 5.14 -6.42 -24.09
CA ALA A 197 3.69 -6.27 -23.90
C ALA A 197 3.14 -7.26 -22.86
N GLU A 198 3.61 -8.51 -22.88
CA GLU A 198 3.27 -9.52 -21.86
C GLU A 198 3.75 -9.10 -20.47
N ALA A 199 4.98 -8.60 -20.35
CA ALA A 199 5.50 -8.07 -19.11
C ALA A 199 4.67 -6.88 -18.59
N ALA A 200 4.28 -5.97 -19.49
CA ALA A 200 3.47 -4.81 -19.13
C ALA A 200 2.09 -5.19 -18.59
N VAL A 201 1.42 -6.21 -19.16
CA VAL A 201 0.15 -6.73 -18.64
C VAL A 201 0.33 -7.30 -17.24
N ASN A 202 1.37 -8.09 -16.99
CA ASN A 202 1.66 -8.66 -15.67
C ASN A 202 1.93 -7.57 -14.62
N VAL A 203 2.72 -6.55 -14.96
CA VAL A 203 2.96 -5.39 -14.10
C VAL A 203 1.66 -4.62 -13.85
N GLY A 204 0.80 -4.49 -14.87
CA GLY A 204 -0.52 -3.87 -14.76
C GLY A 204 -1.43 -4.58 -13.75
N VAL A 205 -1.46 -5.91 -13.75
CA VAL A 205 -2.19 -6.71 -12.74
C VAL A 205 -1.72 -6.38 -11.34
N VAL A 206 -0.39 -6.39 -11.11
CA VAL A 206 0.19 -6.03 -9.80
C VAL A 206 -0.17 -4.60 -9.42
N GLY A 207 -0.17 -3.66 -10.39
CA GLY A 207 -0.60 -2.28 -10.19
C GLY A 207 -2.04 -2.17 -9.69
N VAL A 208 -2.97 -2.92 -10.29
CA VAL A 208 -4.38 -2.95 -9.86
C VAL A 208 -4.51 -3.51 -8.44
N TYR A 209 -3.84 -4.63 -8.12
CA TYR A 209 -3.87 -5.16 -6.76
C TYR A 209 -3.32 -4.17 -5.73
N LYS A 210 -2.23 -3.47 -6.06
CA LYS A 210 -1.65 -2.44 -5.19
C LYS A 210 -2.61 -1.27 -4.99
N ALA A 211 -3.26 -0.79 -6.05
CA ALA A 211 -4.23 0.30 -5.99
C ALA A 211 -5.47 -0.06 -5.16
N LEU A 212 -5.90 -1.32 -5.17
CA LEU A 212 -7.00 -1.83 -4.35
C LEU A 212 -6.62 -2.10 -2.87
N GLY A 213 -5.37 -1.83 -2.47
CA GLY A 213 -4.94 -1.98 -1.07
C GLY A 213 -4.29 -3.32 -0.74
N GLY A 214 -3.93 -4.11 -1.76
CA GLY A 214 -3.25 -5.39 -1.61
C GLY A 214 -4.21 -6.58 -1.49
N TRP A 215 -3.63 -7.76 -1.29
CA TRP A 215 -4.35 -9.02 -1.17
C TRP A 215 -4.52 -9.40 0.32
N LYS A 216 -5.74 -9.78 0.73
CA LYS A 216 -5.91 -10.46 2.01
C LYS A 216 -5.42 -11.89 1.89
N GLN A 217 -4.54 -12.30 2.79
CA GLN A 217 -3.99 -13.66 2.84
C GLN A 217 -5.09 -14.74 2.97
N ASP A 218 -6.25 -14.39 3.57
CA ASP A 218 -7.42 -15.27 3.71
C ASP A 218 -8.17 -15.54 2.39
N GLN A 219 -7.86 -14.79 1.32
CA GLN A 219 -8.41 -14.98 -0.03
C GLN A 219 -7.36 -15.49 -1.02
N ALA A 220 -6.19 -15.89 -0.57
CA ALA A 220 -5.21 -16.53 -1.43
C ALA A 220 -5.87 -17.75 -2.08
N PRO A 221 -5.95 -17.84 -3.42
CA PRO A 221 -6.43 -19.05 -4.08
C PRO A 221 -5.55 -20.21 -3.61
N ALA A 222 -6.18 -21.32 -3.27
CA ALA A 222 -5.46 -22.56 -2.95
C ALA A 222 -4.36 -22.77 -4.00
N ALA A 223 -3.14 -23.01 -3.53
CA ALA A 223 -2.00 -23.28 -4.41
C ALA A 223 -2.40 -24.30 -5.47
N PRO A 224 -1.99 -24.14 -6.75
CA PRO A 224 -2.31 -25.11 -7.79
C PRO A 224 -1.81 -26.48 -7.32
N VAL A 225 -2.73 -27.43 -7.25
CA VAL A 225 -2.40 -28.83 -6.94
C VAL A 225 -1.39 -29.26 -7.99
N ALA A 226 -0.18 -29.59 -7.56
CA ALA A 226 0.85 -30.14 -8.43
C ALA A 226 0.25 -31.40 -9.11
N VAL A 227 0.03 -31.31 -10.42
CA VAL A 227 -0.31 -32.49 -11.23
C VAL A 227 0.91 -33.36 -11.24
N VAL A 228 0.91 -34.38 -10.39
CA VAL A 228 1.89 -35.47 -10.44
C VAL A 228 1.55 -36.28 -11.71
N ASN A 229 2.28 -36.02 -12.80
CA ASN A 229 2.30 -36.92 -13.94
C ASN A 229 2.99 -38.23 -13.51
N ARG A 230 2.24 -39.30 -13.50
CA ARG A 230 2.75 -40.65 -13.50
C ARG A 230 3.06 -41.09 -14.93
#